data_68f30231ad2bd0415acfe1ecf8e43794
#
_entry.id   68f30231ad2bd0415acfe1ecf8e43794
#
_cell.length_a   1.000
_cell.length_b   1.000
_cell.length_c   1.000
_cell.angle_alpha   90.00
_cell.angle_beta   90.00
_cell.angle_gamma   90.00
#
_symmetry.space_group_name_H-M   'P 1'
#
loop_
_entity.id
_entity.type
_entity.pdbx_description
1 polymer ?
#
loop_
_entity_poly.entity_id
_entity_poly.type
_entity_poly.pdbx_seq_one_letter_code
_entity_poly.pdbx_strand_id
1 'polypeptide(L)'
;MGYGCNSCTRSYLTGYGIDEINDKRKEVQKIVDELEGKLIVKEYPPKGATVNTVKSHIQKCIDMDHKPDLVVIDYVDYLRAPSKGKFSERKDEIDDVFIATKGLAKDLKIPVLR
;
A
#
# COMPACT_ATOMS: atom_id res chain seq x y z
N MET A 1 10.08 8.65 13.55
CA MET A 1 8.66 8.38 13.48
C MET A 1 8.39 7.09 12.75
N GLY A 2 7.59 6.23 13.32
CA GLY A 2 7.28 4.96 12.73
C GLY A 2 6.51 5.10 11.42
N TYR A 3 7.03 4.51 10.37
CA TYR A 3 6.43 4.50 9.04
C TYR A 3 5.59 3.25 8.80
N GLY A 4 5.64 2.28 9.69
CA GLY A 4 4.79 1.12 9.65
C GLY A 4 3.47 1.37 10.38
N CYS A 5 2.34 0.90 9.85
CA CYS A 5 1.16 0.75 10.67
C CYS A 5 1.39 -0.42 11.65
N ASN A 6 0.84 -0.32 12.86
CA ASN A 6 0.97 -1.38 13.86
C ASN A 6 0.41 -2.72 13.37
N SER A 7 -0.60 -2.70 12.50
CA SER A 7 -1.18 -3.89 11.89
C SER A 7 -0.20 -4.62 10.98
N CYS A 8 0.56 -3.91 10.13
CA CYS A 8 1.55 -4.51 9.25
C CYS A 8 2.69 -5.15 10.05
N THR A 9 3.19 -4.47 11.07
CA THR A 9 4.21 -5.02 11.98
C THR A 9 3.70 -6.27 12.69
N ARG A 10 2.43 -6.27 13.08
CA ARG A 10 1.80 -7.40 13.75
C ARG A 10 1.69 -8.63 12.85
N SER A 11 1.44 -8.45 11.54
CA SER A 11 1.34 -9.56 10.58
C SER A 11 2.65 -10.34 10.43
N TYR A 12 3.78 -9.67 10.46
CA TYR A 12 5.09 -10.31 10.38
C TYR A 12 5.52 -11.02 11.67
N LEU A 13 4.92 -10.64 12.79
CA LEU A 13 5.27 -11.15 14.12
C LEU A 13 4.24 -12.14 14.67
N THR A 14 3.36 -12.66 13.82
CA THR A 14 2.38 -13.69 14.18
C THR A 14 3.09 -14.95 14.68
N GLY A 15 2.70 -15.46 15.84
CA GLY A 15 3.29 -16.65 16.46
C GLY A 15 4.37 -16.38 17.53
N TYR A 16 4.75 -15.11 17.74
CA TYR A 16 5.63 -14.72 18.84
C TYR A 16 4.83 -14.27 20.08
N GLY A 17 5.39 -14.45 21.26
CA GLY A 17 4.87 -13.89 22.49
C GLY A 17 4.98 -12.35 22.53
N ILE A 18 4.25 -11.69 23.42
CA ILE A 18 4.22 -10.20 23.49
C ILE A 18 5.63 -9.63 23.75
N ASP A 19 6.40 -10.23 24.63
CA ASP A 19 7.74 -9.78 24.96
C ASP A 19 8.72 -10.00 23.81
N GLU A 20 8.63 -11.14 23.13
CA GLU A 20 9.40 -11.44 21.91
C GLU A 20 9.05 -10.49 20.77
N ILE A 21 7.78 -10.14 20.62
CA ILE A 21 7.31 -9.15 19.64
C ILE A 21 7.97 -7.80 19.89
N ASN A 22 8.04 -7.35 21.13
CA ASN A 22 8.65 -6.07 21.48
C ASN A 22 10.16 -6.04 21.20
N ASP A 23 10.85 -7.13 21.49
CA ASP A 23 12.29 -7.25 21.23
C ASP A 23 12.58 -7.31 19.72
N LYS A 24 11.83 -8.10 18.98
CA LYS A 24 11.92 -8.17 17.51
C LYS A 24 11.54 -6.85 16.84
N ARG A 25 10.58 -6.15 17.38
CA ARG A 25 10.19 -4.82 16.89
C ARG A 25 11.32 -3.81 17.00
N LYS A 26 12.06 -3.81 18.10
CA LYS A 26 13.23 -2.95 18.30
C LYS A 26 14.36 -3.30 17.32
N GLU A 27 14.58 -4.59 17.11
CA GLU A 27 15.59 -5.09 16.16
C GLU A 27 15.26 -4.67 14.72
N VAL A 28 14.01 -4.88 14.29
CA VAL A 28 13.52 -4.44 12.98
C VAL A 28 13.61 -2.92 12.84
N GLN A 29 13.26 -2.18 13.89
CA GLN A 29 13.33 -0.71 13.87
C GLN A 29 14.77 -0.23 13.65
N LYS A 30 15.75 -0.84 14.28
CA LYS A 30 17.16 -0.51 14.06
C LYS A 30 17.58 -0.72 12.61
N ILE A 31 17.19 -1.85 12.03
CA ILE A 31 17.49 -2.16 10.62
C ILE A 31 16.84 -1.12 9.70
N VAL A 32 15.59 -0.75 9.96
CA VAL A 32 14.88 0.26 9.17
C VAL A 32 15.54 1.64 9.31
N ASP A 33 15.99 2.01 10.50
CA ASP A 33 16.67 3.30 10.75
C ASP A 33 18.05 3.38 10.08
N GLU A 34 18.71 2.23 9.84
CA GLU A 34 19.99 2.14 9.14
C GLU A 34 19.83 2.19 7.61
N LEU A 35 18.62 1.98 7.08
CA LEU A 35 18.36 2.06 5.65
C LEU A 35 18.29 3.54 5.21
N GLU A 36 19.00 3.86 4.14
CA GLU A 36 18.95 5.20 3.53
C GLU A 36 17.59 5.53 2.89
N GLY A 37 16.73 4.53 2.74
CA GLY A 37 15.41 4.66 2.16
C GLY A 37 14.33 5.04 3.16
N LYS A 38 13.17 5.39 2.62
CA LYS A 38 11.96 5.69 3.39
C LYS A 38 10.83 4.76 2.97
N LEU A 39 10.21 4.09 3.93
CA LEU A 39 9.04 3.25 3.72
C LEU A 39 7.79 3.95 4.25
N ILE A 40 6.82 4.14 3.37
CA ILE A 40 5.50 4.67 3.74
C ILE A 40 4.49 3.55 3.55
N VAL A 41 3.80 3.17 4.61
CA VAL A 41 2.77 2.14 4.58
C VAL A 41 1.41 2.75 4.87
N LYS A 42 0.44 2.44 4.03
CA LYS A 42 -0.94 2.85 4.20
C LYS A 42 -1.87 1.66 4.05
N GLU A 43 -2.63 1.38 5.07
CA GLU A 43 -3.64 0.34 5.08
C GLU A 43 -5.02 0.91 4.71
N TYR A 44 -5.77 0.16 3.93
CA TYR A 44 -7.17 0.41 3.61
C TYR A 44 -7.99 -0.84 3.90
N PRO A 45 -9.22 -0.70 4.38
CA PRO A 45 -10.10 -1.85 4.53
C PRO A 45 -10.44 -2.45 3.15
N PRO A 46 -10.75 -3.76 3.08
CA PRO A 46 -11.16 -4.40 1.84
C PRO A 46 -12.30 -3.65 1.15
N LYS A 47 -12.15 -3.37 -0.14
CA LYS A 47 -13.09 -2.57 -0.94
C LYS A 47 -13.34 -1.14 -0.41
N GLY A 48 -12.52 -0.67 0.53
CA GLY A 48 -12.60 0.69 1.09
C GLY A 48 -11.90 1.76 0.26
N ALA A 49 -11.05 1.38 -0.67
CA ALA A 49 -10.30 2.29 -1.52
C ALA A 49 -10.48 1.97 -3.02
N THR A 50 -10.35 3.00 -3.82
CA THR A 50 -10.26 2.89 -5.29
C THR A 50 -8.84 3.23 -5.74
N VAL A 51 -8.53 2.98 -7.01
CA VAL A 51 -7.24 3.42 -7.60
C VAL A 51 -7.07 4.93 -7.48
N ASN A 52 -8.16 5.70 -7.61
CA ASN A 52 -8.12 7.15 -7.41
C ASN A 52 -7.77 7.55 -5.96
N THR A 53 -8.23 6.79 -4.98
CA THR A 53 -7.86 6.98 -3.57
C THR A 53 -6.35 6.78 -3.38
N VAL A 54 -5.80 5.74 -3.97
CA VAL A 54 -4.35 5.46 -3.96
C VAL A 54 -3.58 6.58 -4.67
N LYS A 55 -4.04 7.01 -5.83
CA LYS A 55 -3.44 8.13 -6.59
C LYS A 55 -3.40 9.41 -5.76
N SER A 56 -4.49 9.74 -5.10
CA SER A 56 -4.57 10.92 -4.24
C SER A 56 -3.62 10.85 -3.05
N HIS A 57 -3.44 9.66 -2.48
CA HIS A 57 -2.49 9.46 -1.39
C HIS A 57 -1.04 9.63 -1.87
N ILE A 58 -0.70 9.03 -3.01
CA ILE A 58 0.63 9.19 -3.63
C ILE A 58 0.89 10.67 -3.95
N GLN A 59 -0.09 11.38 -4.49
CA GLN A 59 0.04 12.80 -4.78
C GLN A 59 0.32 13.62 -3.52
N LYS A 60 -0.35 13.33 -2.42
CA LYS A 60 -0.05 13.96 -1.13
C LYS A 60 1.38 13.69 -0.66
N CYS A 61 1.89 12.49 -0.86
CA CYS A 61 3.29 12.17 -0.54
C CYS A 61 4.25 13.00 -1.40
N ILE A 62 3.95 13.16 -2.69
CA ILE A 62 4.75 13.99 -3.60
C ILE A 62 4.71 15.46 -3.15
N ASP A 63 3.54 15.99 -2.79
CA ASP A 63 3.37 17.37 -2.33
C ASP A 63 4.09 17.64 -1.00
N MET A 64 4.32 16.60 -0.21
CA MET A 64 5.10 16.64 1.03
C MET A 64 6.61 16.38 0.81
N ASP A 65 7.09 16.44 -0.42
CA ASP A 65 8.47 16.18 -0.81
C ASP A 65 8.93 14.73 -0.56
N HIS A 66 7.98 13.80 -0.61
CA HIS A 66 8.21 12.37 -0.43
C HIS A 66 7.77 11.58 -1.66
N LYS A 67 8.33 11.93 -2.83
CA LYS A 67 8.04 11.21 -4.06
C LYS A 67 8.51 9.76 -3.95
N PRO A 68 7.61 8.77 -4.07
CA PRO A 68 8.01 7.37 -4.05
C PRO A 68 8.75 6.98 -5.34
N ASP A 69 9.73 6.11 -5.22
CA ASP A 69 10.44 5.50 -6.34
C ASP A 69 9.82 4.17 -6.77
N LEU A 70 9.06 3.55 -5.88
CA LEU A 70 8.33 2.31 -6.10
C LEU A 70 7.03 2.35 -5.28
N VAL A 71 5.95 1.90 -5.90
CA VAL A 71 4.67 1.67 -5.22
C VAL A 71 4.35 0.18 -5.24
N VAL A 72 4.01 -0.37 -4.11
CA VAL A 72 3.55 -1.76 -3.97
C VAL A 72 2.11 -1.76 -3.49
N ILE A 73 1.24 -2.44 -4.22
CA ILE A 73 -0.18 -2.60 -3.86
C ILE A 73 -0.43 -4.07 -3.54
N ASP A 74 -0.64 -4.37 -2.28
CA ASP A 74 -0.90 -5.73 -1.81
C ASP A 74 -2.33 -5.81 -1.22
N TYR A 75 -3.26 -6.29 -1.95
CA TYR A 75 -3.24 -6.61 -3.36
C TYR A 75 -4.42 -5.95 -4.08
N VAL A 76 -4.26 -5.83 -5.39
CA VAL A 76 -5.14 -5.07 -6.29
C VAL A 76 -6.61 -5.53 -6.24
N ASP A 77 -6.87 -6.82 -6.01
CA ASP A 77 -8.21 -7.40 -5.96
C ASP A 77 -9.08 -6.83 -4.83
N TYR A 78 -8.47 -6.22 -3.82
CA TYR A 78 -9.17 -5.54 -2.73
C TYR A 78 -9.51 -4.08 -3.03
N LEU A 79 -9.03 -3.53 -4.12
CA LEU A 79 -9.45 -2.23 -4.57
C LEU A 79 -10.84 -2.32 -5.21
N ARG A 80 -11.62 -1.27 -5.03
CA ARG A 80 -12.91 -1.14 -5.69
C ARG A 80 -12.72 -0.55 -7.07
N ALA A 81 -13.39 -1.12 -8.06
CA ALA A 81 -13.42 -0.56 -9.41
C ALA A 81 -13.99 0.88 -9.39
N PRO A 82 -13.51 1.77 -10.25
CA PRO A 82 -14.17 3.05 -10.46
C PRO A 82 -15.58 2.77 -10.96
N SER A 83 -16.56 3.16 -10.18
CA SER A 83 -17.96 2.78 -10.29
C SER A 83 -18.50 2.71 -11.70
N LYS A 84 -18.99 1.55 -12.08
CA LYS A 84 -19.98 1.38 -13.15
C LYS A 84 -21.02 0.37 -12.69
N GLY A 85 -22.25 0.67 -12.98
CA GLY A 85 -23.48 0.00 -12.81
C GLY A 85 -23.56 -1.36 -12.06
N LYS A 86 -24.69 -1.60 -11.48
CA LYS A 86 -25.05 -2.77 -10.65
C LYS A 86 -24.97 -4.14 -11.34
N PHE A 87 -24.40 -4.25 -12.53
CA PHE A 87 -24.40 -5.44 -13.37
C PHE A 87 -23.03 -5.84 -13.96
N SER A 88 -21.91 -5.31 -13.45
CA SER A 88 -20.60 -5.77 -13.90
C SER A 88 -20.24 -7.08 -13.20
N GLU A 89 -19.81 -8.07 -13.97
CA GLU A 89 -19.28 -9.30 -13.41
C GLU A 89 -17.97 -9.01 -12.65
N ARG A 90 -17.70 -9.78 -11.61
CA ARG A 90 -16.50 -9.62 -10.77
C ARG A 90 -15.19 -9.62 -11.57
N LYS A 91 -15.18 -10.34 -12.68
CA LYS A 91 -14.02 -10.40 -13.60
C LYS A 91 -13.76 -9.05 -14.26
N ASP A 92 -14.81 -8.38 -14.72
CA ASP A 92 -14.72 -7.07 -15.37
C ASP A 92 -14.25 -6.00 -14.37
N GLU A 93 -14.66 -6.10 -13.11
CA GLU A 93 -14.20 -5.20 -12.05
C GLU A 93 -12.70 -5.35 -11.79
N ILE A 94 -12.16 -6.56 -11.80
CA ILE A 94 -10.74 -6.82 -11.60
C ILE A 94 -9.96 -6.27 -12.79
N ASP A 95 -10.40 -6.53 -14.01
CA ASP A 95 -9.74 -6.03 -15.22
C ASP A 95 -9.71 -4.51 -15.25
N ASP A 96 -10.80 -3.84 -14.87
CA ASP A 96 -10.87 -2.39 -14.76
C ASP A 96 -9.87 -1.82 -13.73
N VAL A 97 -9.72 -2.49 -12.60
CA VAL A 97 -8.73 -2.10 -11.57
C VAL A 97 -7.31 -2.29 -12.08
N PHE A 98 -7.03 -3.35 -12.82
CA PHE A 98 -5.72 -3.58 -13.43
C PHE A 98 -5.37 -2.52 -14.47
N ILE A 99 -6.31 -2.17 -15.33
CA ILE A 99 -6.15 -1.10 -16.33
C ILE A 99 -5.90 0.25 -15.65
N ALA A 100 -6.71 0.56 -14.64
CA ALA A 100 -6.57 1.79 -13.87
C ALA A 100 -5.21 1.88 -13.14
N THR A 101 -4.71 0.75 -12.63
CA THR A 101 -3.40 0.68 -11.97
C THR A 101 -2.25 0.90 -12.97
N LYS A 102 -2.36 0.35 -14.19
CA LYS A 102 -1.40 0.64 -15.26
C LYS A 102 -1.41 2.12 -15.64
N GLY A 103 -2.60 2.72 -15.72
CA GLY A 103 -2.77 4.15 -15.97
C GLY A 103 -2.09 4.98 -14.89
N LEU A 104 -2.26 4.60 -13.61
CA LEU A 104 -1.63 5.25 -12.48
C LEU A 104 -0.10 5.25 -12.59
N ALA A 105 0.48 4.10 -12.88
CA ALA A 105 1.93 3.96 -13.04
C ALA A 105 2.47 4.85 -14.18
N LYS A 106 1.74 4.91 -15.29
CA LYS A 106 2.09 5.74 -16.44
C LYS A 106 1.98 7.23 -16.16
N ASP A 107 0.91 7.66 -15.51
CA ASP A 107 0.66 9.06 -15.17
C ASP A 107 1.70 9.61 -14.19
N LEU A 108 2.05 8.84 -13.18
CA LEU A 108 3.02 9.24 -12.15
C LEU A 108 4.47 8.95 -12.56
N LYS A 109 4.70 8.16 -13.61
CA LYS A 109 6.02 7.68 -14.03
C LYS A 109 6.78 6.97 -12.91
N ILE A 110 6.05 6.20 -12.11
CA ILE A 110 6.56 5.44 -10.98
C ILE A 110 6.20 3.97 -11.21
N PRO A 111 7.15 3.03 -11.06
CA PRO A 111 6.83 1.61 -11.15
C PRO A 111 5.86 1.21 -10.04
N VAL A 112 4.83 0.46 -10.41
CA VAL A 112 3.82 -0.08 -9.50
C VAL A 112 3.88 -1.60 -9.54
N LEU A 113 4.23 -2.21 -8.42
CA LEU A 113 4.19 -3.64 -8.20
C LEU A 113 2.85 -4.02 -7.57
N ARG A 114 2.27 -5.11 -8.03
CA ARG A 114 0.95 -5.58 -7.61
C ARG A 114 0.89 -7.10 -7.56
#